data_b7ade8eeaeae0dedc4769bd1d4e0b79f
#
_entry.id   b7ade8eeaeae0dedc4769bd1d4e0b79f
#
_cell.length_a   1.000
_cell.length_b   1.000
_cell.length_c   1.000
_cell.angle_alpha   90.00
_cell.angle_beta   90.00
_cell.angle_gamma   90.00
#
_symmetry.space_group_name_H-M   'P 1'
#
loop_
_entity.id
_entity.type
_entity.pdbx_description
1 polymer ?
#
loop_
_entity_poly.entity_id
_entity_poly.type
_entity_poly.pdbx_seq_one_letter_code
_entity_poly.pdbx_strand_id
1 'polypeptide(L)'
;MKYNIHVKRCKKCIMPEVPGHIVIDEDGICQFCKQYSKTQTDVAQTFQDFDAEKKLSILKKKVSKYKNKGSYDCVVSVSGGKDSIATLYIAVKVLGLKPLAIFVDNGFALDEMYDNVKNATDILGVDLLIYKTSDMLKLFHKLIKSGKKLYYCRICHALLDNAILSNCYKYGIRLVLGGYTKGQQYIQNQELMWIYEESDRNIIELLQDDEEFQKYIPLYENQHKFFQENYGPIQQLSPFKYIEWNEDNILKLITEELKWKMPKRSWPDKSSNCFFNYVAQYLAEQQFGYAQHESELSVLIRNQELTRERAVEIIETPIEDSDLQKALQKLNLSIDDIKDGGLYNHGKTTD
;
A
#
# COMPACT_ATOMS: atom_id res chain seq x y z
N MET A 1 8.64 -20.26 -5.91
CA MET A 1 7.65 -20.42 -6.99
C MET A 1 7.89 -19.35 -8.03
N LYS A 2 7.80 -19.70 -9.30
CA LYS A 2 7.79 -18.69 -10.35
C LYS A 2 6.37 -18.15 -10.50
N TYR A 3 6.22 -16.85 -10.67
CA TYR A 3 5.00 -16.22 -11.15
C TYR A 3 4.42 -17.00 -12.34
N ASN A 4 3.12 -16.91 -12.55
CA ASN A 4 2.43 -17.62 -13.63
C ASN A 4 2.83 -17.00 -14.98
N ILE A 5 4.00 -17.42 -15.50
CA ILE A 5 4.62 -16.90 -16.74
C ILE A 5 3.75 -17.18 -17.97
N HIS A 6 2.75 -18.07 -17.85
CA HIS A 6 1.86 -18.47 -18.95
C HIS A 6 0.59 -17.62 -19.09
N VAL A 7 0.42 -16.58 -18.26
CA VAL A 7 -0.73 -15.69 -18.39
C VAL A 7 -0.51 -14.71 -19.56
N LYS A 8 -1.48 -14.61 -20.44
CA LYS A 8 -1.46 -13.61 -21.52
C LYS A 8 -1.43 -12.22 -20.88
N ARG A 9 -0.40 -11.44 -21.17
CA ARG A 9 -0.21 -10.08 -20.64
C ARG A 9 -0.29 -9.04 -21.73
N CYS A 10 -0.74 -7.85 -21.36
CA CYS A 10 -0.76 -6.70 -22.26
C CYS A 10 0.65 -6.40 -22.81
N LYS A 11 0.74 -6.18 -24.14
CA LYS A 11 2.01 -5.84 -24.80
C LYS A 11 2.50 -4.42 -24.47
N LYS A 12 1.60 -3.51 -24.08
CA LYS A 12 1.94 -2.12 -23.77
C LYS A 12 2.30 -1.92 -22.28
N CYS A 13 1.59 -2.60 -21.38
CA CYS A 13 1.92 -2.68 -19.95
C CYS A 13 2.12 -4.15 -19.56
N ILE A 14 1.88 -4.52 -18.27
CA ILE A 14 2.01 -5.90 -17.80
C ILE A 14 0.72 -6.48 -17.22
N MET A 15 -0.42 -5.77 -17.32
CA MET A 15 -1.69 -6.29 -16.83
C MET A 15 -2.01 -7.63 -17.48
N PRO A 16 -2.33 -8.67 -16.69
CA PRO A 16 -2.72 -9.96 -17.21
C PRO A 16 -4.15 -9.94 -17.77
N GLU A 17 -4.47 -10.88 -18.66
CA GLU A 17 -5.86 -11.16 -19.01
C GLU A 17 -6.55 -11.90 -17.88
N VAL A 18 -7.70 -11.39 -17.44
CA VAL A 18 -8.52 -12.02 -16.39
C VAL A 18 -9.95 -12.12 -16.91
N PRO A 19 -10.46 -13.33 -17.12
CA PRO A 19 -11.81 -13.52 -17.67
C PRO A 19 -12.87 -12.74 -16.88
N GLY A 20 -13.70 -11.98 -17.61
CA GLY A 20 -14.74 -11.15 -17.02
C GLY A 20 -14.29 -9.80 -16.45
N HIS A 21 -13.00 -9.57 -16.27
CA HIS A 21 -12.47 -8.35 -15.61
C HIS A 21 -11.44 -7.61 -16.44
N ILE A 22 -10.45 -8.30 -16.99
CA ILE A 22 -9.39 -7.69 -17.80
C ILE A 22 -9.35 -8.34 -19.18
N VAL A 23 -9.68 -7.55 -20.18
CA VAL A 23 -9.72 -7.98 -21.58
C VAL A 23 -8.49 -7.45 -22.31
N ILE A 24 -7.84 -8.34 -23.04
CA ILE A 24 -6.76 -8.02 -23.97
C ILE A 24 -7.27 -8.29 -25.39
N ASP A 25 -7.25 -7.27 -26.23
CA ASP A 25 -7.75 -7.36 -27.60
C ASP A 25 -6.85 -8.18 -28.55
N GLU A 26 -7.21 -8.19 -29.83
CA GLU A 26 -6.46 -8.88 -30.89
C GLU A 26 -5.06 -8.29 -31.10
N ASP A 27 -4.89 -6.99 -30.88
CA ASP A 27 -3.58 -6.32 -30.94
C ASP A 27 -2.70 -6.63 -29.72
N GLY A 28 -3.26 -7.25 -28.70
CA GLY A 28 -2.59 -7.58 -27.44
C GLY A 28 -2.59 -6.43 -26.44
N ILE A 29 -3.53 -5.49 -26.52
CA ILE A 29 -3.61 -4.28 -25.69
C ILE A 29 -4.80 -4.38 -24.71
N CYS A 30 -4.57 -4.13 -23.42
CA CYS A 30 -5.64 -4.14 -22.42
C CYS A 30 -6.50 -2.87 -22.46
N GLN A 31 -7.74 -3.00 -21.93
CA GLN A 31 -8.68 -1.88 -21.87
C GLN A 31 -8.13 -0.64 -21.16
N PHE A 32 -7.33 -0.82 -20.11
CA PHE A 32 -6.74 0.30 -19.35
C PHE A 32 -5.72 1.09 -20.18
N CYS A 33 -4.90 0.41 -20.98
CA CYS A 33 -3.98 1.08 -21.90
C CYS A 33 -4.70 1.84 -23.02
N LYS A 34 -5.85 1.33 -23.47
CA LYS A 34 -6.69 2.03 -24.47
C LYS A 34 -7.35 3.27 -23.88
N GLN A 35 -7.88 3.18 -22.66
CA GLN A 35 -8.47 4.31 -21.96
C GLN A 35 -7.43 5.38 -21.64
N TYR A 36 -6.24 4.98 -21.19
CA TYR A 36 -5.16 5.88 -20.87
C TYR A 36 -4.75 6.76 -22.06
N SER A 37 -4.70 6.18 -23.26
CA SER A 37 -4.38 6.95 -24.48
C SER A 37 -5.41 8.03 -24.81
N LYS A 38 -6.67 7.86 -24.36
CA LYS A 38 -7.75 8.86 -24.55
C LYS A 38 -7.75 9.95 -23.48
N THR A 39 -7.32 9.63 -22.26
CA THR A 39 -7.34 10.58 -21.13
C THR A 39 -6.07 11.41 -21.00
N GLN A 40 -4.96 11.00 -21.62
CA GLN A 40 -3.70 11.78 -21.59
C GLN A 40 -3.84 13.17 -22.21
N THR A 41 -4.74 13.37 -23.15
CA THR A 41 -5.00 14.68 -23.75
C THR A 41 -5.62 15.68 -22.76
N ASP A 42 -6.38 15.20 -21.76
CA ASP A 42 -7.13 16.08 -20.86
C ASP A 42 -6.45 16.29 -19.51
N VAL A 43 -5.76 15.27 -18.97
CA VAL A 43 -5.18 15.31 -17.61
C VAL A 43 -3.70 15.71 -17.64
N ALA A 44 -2.95 15.35 -18.66
CA ALA A 44 -1.55 15.72 -18.81
C ALA A 44 -1.36 17.24 -18.96
N GLN A 45 -2.28 17.90 -19.66
CA GLN A 45 -2.25 19.37 -19.79
C GLN A 45 -2.45 20.10 -18.46
N THR A 46 -3.20 19.52 -17.51
CA THR A 46 -3.49 20.18 -16.22
C THR A 46 -2.34 20.08 -15.21
N PHE A 47 -1.42 19.13 -15.36
CA PHE A 47 -0.34 18.88 -14.37
C PHE A 47 1.09 19.14 -14.90
N GLN A 48 1.30 19.23 -16.22
CA GLN A 48 2.62 19.48 -16.80
C GLN A 48 3.08 20.94 -16.70
N ASP A 49 2.17 21.91 -16.55
CA ASP A 49 2.47 23.34 -16.59
C ASP A 49 2.81 23.97 -15.23
N PHE A 50 2.95 23.20 -14.14
CA PHE A 50 3.31 23.78 -12.85
C PHE A 50 4.80 23.62 -12.56
N ASP A 51 5.49 24.76 -12.51
CA ASP A 51 6.82 24.91 -11.94
C ASP A 51 6.92 24.26 -10.54
N ALA A 52 8.05 23.61 -10.22
CA ALA A 52 8.30 22.94 -8.95
C ALA A 52 8.13 23.88 -7.75
N GLU A 53 8.55 25.13 -7.89
CA GLU A 53 8.36 26.17 -6.85
C GLU A 53 6.90 26.47 -6.60
N LYS A 54 6.09 26.56 -7.65
CA LYS A 54 4.65 26.80 -7.53
C LYS A 54 3.94 25.63 -6.87
N LYS A 55 4.29 24.38 -7.22
CA LYS A 55 3.75 23.17 -6.55
C LYS A 55 4.10 23.15 -5.07
N LEU A 56 5.35 23.43 -4.71
CA LEU A 56 5.79 23.52 -3.32
C LEU A 56 5.07 24.64 -2.57
N SER A 57 4.88 25.81 -3.20
CA SER A 57 4.11 26.92 -2.63
C SER A 57 2.67 26.52 -2.31
N ILE A 58 2.01 25.80 -3.22
CA ILE A 58 0.66 25.26 -3.01
C ILE A 58 0.64 24.30 -1.81
N LEU A 59 1.61 23.40 -1.71
CA LEU A 59 1.70 22.48 -0.57
C LEU A 59 1.87 23.25 0.74
N LYS A 60 2.82 24.20 0.80
CA LYS A 60 3.04 25.07 1.97
C LYS A 60 1.77 25.79 2.39
N LYS A 61 1.01 26.35 1.44
CA LYS A 61 -0.28 27.01 1.69
C LYS A 61 -1.32 26.03 2.23
N LYS A 62 -1.38 24.80 1.71
CA LYS A 62 -2.33 23.77 2.18
C LYS A 62 -2.07 23.35 3.62
N VAL A 63 -0.81 23.19 4.02
CA VAL A 63 -0.45 22.72 5.35
C VAL A 63 -0.39 23.85 6.38
N SER A 64 -0.19 25.11 5.96
CA SER A 64 -0.07 26.26 6.87
C SER A 64 -1.27 26.44 7.80
N LYS A 65 -2.47 26.07 7.36
CA LYS A 65 -3.70 26.18 8.17
C LYS A 65 -3.72 25.23 9.38
N TYR A 66 -2.81 24.26 9.43
CA TYR A 66 -2.69 23.30 10.54
C TYR A 66 -1.56 23.65 11.52
N LYS A 67 -0.65 24.57 11.13
CA LYS A 67 0.48 24.97 11.98
C LYS A 67 0.02 25.66 13.27
N ASN A 68 0.69 25.30 14.36
CA ASN A 68 0.51 25.91 15.70
C ASN A 68 -0.95 25.83 16.22
N LYS A 69 -1.67 24.77 15.87
CA LYS A 69 -3.04 24.53 16.35
C LYS A 69 -3.10 23.65 17.60
N GLY A 70 -2.02 23.01 17.96
CA GLY A 70 -1.90 22.11 19.12
C GLY A 70 -0.45 21.73 19.37
N SER A 71 -0.24 20.65 20.12
CA SER A 71 1.10 20.12 20.38
C SER A 71 1.81 19.66 19.13
N TYR A 72 1.05 19.17 18.14
CA TYR A 72 1.53 18.71 16.84
C TYR A 72 0.72 19.33 15.71
N ASP A 73 1.37 19.65 14.59
CA ASP A 73 0.74 20.21 13.39
C ASP A 73 0.12 19.13 12.50
N CYS A 74 0.72 17.95 12.50
CA CYS A 74 0.30 16.80 11.69
C CYS A 74 0.76 15.48 12.28
N VAL A 75 0.18 14.39 11.80
CA VAL A 75 0.76 13.05 11.91
C VAL A 75 1.54 12.75 10.64
N VAL A 76 2.70 12.12 10.77
CA VAL A 76 3.37 11.44 9.67
C VAL A 76 3.29 9.94 9.92
N SER A 77 2.59 9.23 9.02
CA SER A 77 2.53 7.77 9.04
C SER A 77 3.86 7.22 8.53
N VAL A 78 4.64 6.63 9.44
CA VAL A 78 5.95 6.07 9.12
C VAL A 78 5.91 4.54 9.14
N SER A 79 6.43 3.92 8.08
CA SER A 79 6.54 2.47 7.96
C SER A 79 8.01 1.98 7.99
N GLY A 80 8.96 2.92 8.05
CA GLY A 80 10.39 2.64 7.93
C GLY A 80 10.89 2.51 6.48
N GLY A 81 9.98 2.40 5.52
CA GLY A 81 10.31 2.42 4.09
C GLY A 81 10.72 3.81 3.61
N LYS A 82 11.46 3.85 2.49
CA LYS A 82 12.09 5.06 1.93
C LYS A 82 11.14 6.26 1.81
N ASP A 83 9.94 6.02 1.29
CA ASP A 83 8.99 7.09 0.99
C ASP A 83 8.37 7.70 2.26
N SER A 84 8.08 6.88 3.27
CA SER A 84 7.55 7.35 4.55
C SER A 84 8.60 8.12 5.36
N ILE A 85 9.86 7.68 5.33
CA ILE A 85 10.98 8.36 5.98
C ILE A 85 11.31 9.68 5.28
N ALA A 86 11.30 9.71 3.94
CA ALA A 86 11.43 10.94 3.19
C ALA A 86 10.27 11.93 3.48
N THR A 87 9.05 11.41 3.64
CA THR A 87 7.89 12.23 4.03
C THR A 87 8.10 12.88 5.40
N LEU A 88 8.67 12.16 6.37
CA LEU A 88 8.99 12.71 7.68
C LEU A 88 10.03 13.83 7.56
N TYR A 89 11.10 13.62 6.77
CA TYR A 89 12.09 14.65 6.48
C TYR A 89 11.45 15.91 5.85
N ILE A 90 10.61 15.72 4.85
CA ILE A 90 9.90 16.82 4.17
C ILE A 90 9.02 17.58 5.17
N ALA A 91 8.28 16.88 6.03
CA ALA A 91 7.43 17.53 7.03
C ALA A 91 8.24 18.46 7.95
N VAL A 92 9.37 18.00 8.43
CA VAL A 92 10.21 18.77 9.38
C VAL A 92 11.06 19.82 8.65
N LYS A 93 11.88 19.41 7.67
CA LYS A 93 12.93 20.25 7.08
C LYS A 93 12.44 21.16 5.95
N VAL A 94 11.46 20.69 5.16
CA VAL A 94 10.95 21.46 3.99
C VAL A 94 9.72 22.29 4.35
N LEU A 95 8.80 21.70 5.10
CA LEU A 95 7.53 22.33 5.45
C LEU A 95 7.59 23.04 6.81
N GLY A 96 8.59 22.73 7.66
CA GLY A 96 8.75 23.31 9.00
C GLY A 96 7.53 23.01 9.88
N LEU A 97 7.01 21.78 9.80
CA LEU A 97 5.93 21.29 10.64
C LEU A 97 6.48 20.59 11.88
N LYS A 98 5.63 20.48 12.89
CA LYS A 98 5.86 19.75 14.13
C LYS A 98 5.06 18.44 14.12
N PRO A 99 5.57 17.37 13.50
CA PRO A 99 4.82 16.14 13.35
C PRO A 99 4.86 15.28 14.62
N LEU A 100 3.82 14.46 14.82
CA LEU A 100 3.87 13.21 15.56
C LEU A 100 4.11 12.08 14.56
N ALA A 101 5.21 11.36 14.66
CA ALA A 101 5.43 10.16 13.87
C ALA A 101 4.62 9.01 14.45
N ILE A 102 3.82 8.32 13.63
CA ILE A 102 3.09 7.12 14.07
C ILE A 102 3.55 5.93 13.23
N PHE A 103 4.11 4.93 13.91
CA PHE A 103 4.43 3.63 13.36
C PHE A 103 3.41 2.60 13.84
N VAL A 104 2.62 2.06 12.92
CA VAL A 104 1.70 0.98 13.23
C VAL A 104 2.40 -0.35 12.97
N ASP A 105 2.75 -1.04 14.06
CA ASP A 105 3.37 -2.37 14.00
C ASP A 105 2.30 -3.44 13.79
N ASN A 106 2.19 -3.86 12.54
CA ASN A 106 1.27 -4.93 12.12
C ASN A 106 1.81 -6.35 12.39
N GLY A 107 2.98 -6.47 13.02
CA GLY A 107 3.64 -7.75 13.29
C GLY A 107 4.50 -8.30 12.15
N PHE A 108 4.49 -7.66 10.98
CA PHE A 108 5.19 -8.12 9.78
C PHE A 108 6.25 -7.15 9.25
N ALA A 109 6.51 -6.04 9.95
CA ALA A 109 7.57 -5.14 9.55
C ALA A 109 8.94 -5.85 9.54
N LEU A 110 9.77 -5.52 8.55
CA LEU A 110 11.16 -5.98 8.48
C LEU A 110 11.98 -5.35 9.61
N ASP A 111 12.99 -6.04 10.10
CA ASP A 111 13.78 -5.57 11.25
C ASP A 111 14.41 -4.20 11.00
N GLU A 112 14.93 -3.96 9.79
CA GLU A 112 15.49 -2.67 9.39
C GLU A 112 14.48 -1.52 9.46
N MET A 113 13.19 -1.80 9.38
CA MET A 113 12.15 -0.76 9.43
C MET A 113 12.05 -0.11 10.80
N TYR A 114 12.18 -0.90 11.87
CA TYR A 114 12.20 -0.37 13.23
C TYR A 114 13.41 0.55 13.46
N ASP A 115 14.60 0.12 13.01
CA ASP A 115 15.82 0.94 13.07
C ASP A 115 15.67 2.24 12.28
N ASN A 116 15.11 2.16 11.06
CA ASN A 116 14.91 3.30 10.18
C ASN A 116 13.96 4.34 10.80
N VAL A 117 12.86 3.89 11.38
CA VAL A 117 11.92 4.79 12.07
C VAL A 117 12.58 5.44 13.25
N LYS A 118 13.25 4.67 14.11
CA LYS A 118 13.94 5.19 15.28
C LYS A 118 15.02 6.20 14.92
N ASN A 119 15.92 5.85 13.98
CA ASN A 119 16.99 6.74 13.56
C ASN A 119 16.43 8.07 13.02
N ALA A 120 15.41 8.01 12.16
CA ALA A 120 14.83 9.19 11.57
C ALA A 120 14.16 10.10 12.62
N THR A 121 13.41 9.53 13.55
CA THR A 121 12.76 10.31 14.61
C THR A 121 13.75 10.91 15.58
N ASP A 122 14.78 10.16 16.01
CA ASP A 122 15.84 10.64 16.90
C ASP A 122 16.62 11.79 16.26
N ILE A 123 17.04 11.65 14.99
CA ILE A 123 17.81 12.68 14.27
C ILE A 123 16.99 13.95 14.01
N LEU A 124 15.72 13.79 13.69
CA LEU A 124 14.84 14.92 13.40
C LEU A 124 14.24 15.56 14.66
N GLY A 125 14.42 14.95 15.84
CA GLY A 125 13.84 15.41 17.10
C GLY A 125 12.31 15.34 17.11
N VAL A 126 11.75 14.25 16.58
CA VAL A 126 10.30 14.03 16.43
C VAL A 126 9.81 12.97 17.41
N ASP A 127 8.70 13.25 18.07
CA ASP A 127 8.06 12.27 18.94
C ASP A 127 7.51 11.10 18.14
N LEU A 128 7.74 9.87 18.61
CA LEU A 128 7.33 8.62 17.98
C LEU A 128 6.28 7.88 18.82
N LEU A 129 5.15 7.59 18.22
CA LEU A 129 4.16 6.67 18.76
C LEU A 129 4.24 5.34 17.99
N ILE A 130 4.55 4.24 18.68
CA ILE A 130 4.46 2.89 18.14
C ILE A 130 3.13 2.29 18.59
N TYR A 131 2.23 2.07 17.63
CA TYR A 131 0.95 1.42 17.88
C TYR A 131 1.02 -0.05 17.48
N LYS A 132 0.91 -0.93 18.46
CA LYS A 132 0.95 -2.38 18.26
C LYS A 132 -0.33 -3.02 18.77
N THR A 133 -0.90 -3.93 17.97
CA THR A 133 -2.07 -4.71 18.35
C THR A 133 -1.90 -6.16 17.90
N SER A 134 -2.41 -7.10 18.68
CA SER A 134 -2.47 -8.51 18.29
C SER A 134 -3.64 -8.82 17.36
N ASP A 135 -4.61 -7.91 17.23
CA ASP A 135 -5.83 -8.11 16.45
C ASP A 135 -5.52 -8.48 15.00
N MET A 136 -4.50 -7.82 14.40
CA MET A 136 -4.16 -8.08 13.00
C MET A 136 -3.64 -9.49 12.76
N LEU A 137 -2.77 -10.00 13.63
CA LEU A 137 -2.24 -11.36 13.51
C LEU A 137 -3.35 -12.40 13.69
N LYS A 138 -4.21 -12.23 14.69
CA LYS A 138 -5.36 -13.12 14.95
C LYS A 138 -6.34 -13.09 13.78
N LEU A 139 -6.69 -11.89 13.30
CA LEU A 139 -7.59 -11.74 12.18
C LEU A 139 -7.02 -12.40 10.92
N PHE A 140 -5.75 -12.17 10.59
CA PHE A 140 -5.13 -12.76 9.41
C PHE A 140 -5.04 -14.28 9.49
N HIS A 141 -4.73 -14.85 10.67
CA HIS A 141 -4.81 -16.29 10.89
C HIS A 141 -6.20 -16.82 10.51
N LYS A 142 -7.26 -16.21 11.07
CA LYS A 142 -8.65 -16.60 10.83
C LYS A 142 -9.05 -16.48 9.36
N LEU A 143 -8.68 -15.36 8.74
CA LEU A 143 -9.01 -15.08 7.34
C LEU A 143 -8.33 -16.08 6.39
N ILE A 144 -7.06 -16.43 6.62
CA ILE A 144 -6.36 -17.44 5.81
C ILE A 144 -7.03 -18.82 5.98
N LYS A 145 -7.36 -19.22 7.21
CA LYS A 145 -8.03 -20.50 7.48
C LYS A 145 -9.43 -20.59 6.88
N SER A 146 -10.08 -19.46 6.58
CA SER A 146 -11.42 -19.45 5.96
C SER A 146 -11.43 -19.93 4.52
N GLY A 147 -10.31 -19.86 3.82
CA GLY A 147 -10.22 -20.18 2.39
C GLY A 147 -10.96 -19.24 1.45
N LYS A 148 -11.55 -18.17 1.95
CA LYS A 148 -12.23 -17.19 1.12
C LYS A 148 -11.26 -16.33 0.30
N LYS A 149 -11.72 -15.83 -0.85
CA LYS A 149 -10.94 -14.91 -1.68
C LYS A 149 -10.86 -13.55 -1.01
N LEU A 150 -9.67 -13.19 -0.51
CA LEU A 150 -9.43 -11.99 0.28
C LEU A 150 -8.16 -11.26 -0.19
N TYR A 151 -8.26 -9.95 -0.30
CA TYR A 151 -7.12 -9.12 -0.65
C TYR A 151 -6.49 -8.51 0.61
N TYR A 152 -5.52 -9.21 1.16
CA TYR A 152 -4.94 -8.94 2.49
C TYR A 152 -4.33 -7.55 2.65
N CYS A 153 -3.69 -7.01 1.59
CA CYS A 153 -3.12 -5.66 1.67
C CYS A 153 -4.21 -4.60 1.89
N ARG A 154 -5.37 -4.71 1.22
CA ARG A 154 -6.50 -3.82 1.45
C ARG A 154 -7.02 -3.91 2.88
N ILE A 155 -7.19 -5.14 3.38
CA ILE A 155 -7.65 -5.40 4.76
C ILE A 155 -6.68 -4.79 5.76
N CYS A 156 -5.37 -5.01 5.57
CA CYS A 156 -4.31 -4.43 6.37
C CYS A 156 -4.36 -2.91 6.36
N HIS A 157 -4.41 -2.29 5.18
CA HIS A 157 -4.42 -0.84 5.05
C HIS A 157 -5.62 -0.19 5.73
N ALA A 158 -6.82 -0.79 5.66
CA ALA A 158 -8.00 -0.28 6.37
C ALA A 158 -7.78 -0.25 7.89
N LEU A 159 -7.16 -1.30 8.46
CA LEU A 159 -6.83 -1.35 9.89
C LEU A 159 -5.70 -0.39 10.27
N LEU A 160 -4.69 -0.23 9.43
CA LEU A 160 -3.61 0.75 9.64
C LEU A 160 -4.18 2.18 9.64
N ASP A 161 -5.01 2.52 8.67
CA ASP A 161 -5.67 3.83 8.59
C ASP A 161 -6.56 4.08 9.80
N ASN A 162 -7.32 3.07 10.25
CA ASN A 162 -8.11 3.16 11.46
C ASN A 162 -7.24 3.47 12.70
N ALA A 163 -6.12 2.79 12.86
CA ALA A 163 -5.17 3.05 13.95
C ALA A 163 -4.59 4.46 13.88
N ILE A 164 -4.18 4.94 12.70
CA ILE A 164 -3.63 6.27 12.50
C ILE A 164 -4.68 7.34 12.79
N LEU A 165 -5.88 7.24 12.19
CA LEU A 165 -6.92 8.25 12.32
C LEU A 165 -7.51 8.31 13.73
N SER A 166 -7.63 7.17 14.41
CA SER A 166 -8.05 7.13 15.83
C SER A 166 -7.06 7.87 16.72
N ASN A 167 -5.76 7.74 16.46
CA ASN A 167 -4.74 8.49 17.20
C ASN A 167 -4.73 9.98 16.80
N CYS A 168 -4.92 10.32 15.53
CA CYS A 168 -5.13 11.71 15.13
C CYS A 168 -6.28 12.35 15.91
N TYR A 169 -7.41 11.67 16.02
CA TYR A 169 -8.56 12.13 16.79
C TYR A 169 -8.23 12.35 18.27
N LYS A 170 -7.56 11.37 18.91
CA LYS A 170 -7.15 11.45 20.33
C LYS A 170 -6.23 12.63 20.63
N TYR A 171 -5.31 12.94 19.71
CA TYR A 171 -4.36 14.06 19.85
C TYR A 171 -4.86 15.38 19.28
N GLY A 172 -6.10 15.43 18.76
CA GLY A 172 -6.68 16.64 18.15
C GLY A 172 -6.03 17.05 16.83
N ILE A 173 -5.30 16.14 16.17
CA ILE A 173 -4.57 16.40 14.92
C ILE A 173 -5.51 16.22 13.73
N ARG A 174 -5.48 17.15 12.76
CA ARG A 174 -6.40 17.17 11.61
C ARG A 174 -5.71 17.02 10.25
N LEU A 175 -4.41 16.75 10.26
CA LEU A 175 -3.59 16.53 9.07
C LEU A 175 -2.75 15.26 9.20
N VAL A 176 -2.82 14.39 8.21
CA VAL A 176 -1.92 13.24 8.05
C VAL A 176 -1.12 13.43 6.77
N LEU A 177 0.20 13.29 6.86
CA LEU A 177 1.10 13.19 5.71
C LEU A 177 1.51 11.73 5.52
N GLY A 178 1.28 11.21 4.33
CA GLY A 178 1.63 9.83 3.95
C GLY A 178 2.61 9.78 2.78
N GLY A 179 3.47 8.77 2.76
CA GLY A 179 4.48 8.56 1.73
C GLY A 179 3.95 7.87 0.46
N TYR A 180 2.71 8.12 0.07
CA TYR A 180 2.14 7.53 -1.14
C TYR A 180 2.79 8.11 -2.39
N THR A 181 3.45 7.27 -3.18
CA THR A 181 4.04 7.64 -4.46
C THR A 181 2.99 7.81 -5.55
N LYS A 182 3.38 8.35 -6.70
CA LYS A 182 2.48 8.53 -7.84
C LYS A 182 1.84 7.21 -8.27
N GLY A 183 2.60 6.13 -8.37
CA GLY A 183 2.09 4.81 -8.74
C GLY A 183 0.92 4.39 -7.85
N GLN A 184 1.10 4.45 -6.54
CA GLN A 184 0.06 4.12 -5.55
C GLN A 184 -1.14 5.07 -5.57
N GLN A 185 -0.93 6.33 -5.93
CA GLN A 185 -2.01 7.31 -6.04
C GLN A 185 -2.83 7.16 -7.31
N TYR A 186 -2.22 6.65 -8.38
CA TYR A 186 -2.86 6.45 -9.69
C TYR A 186 -3.54 5.09 -9.82
N ILE A 187 -3.34 4.17 -8.89
CA ILE A 187 -4.15 2.95 -8.79
C ILE A 187 -5.61 3.34 -8.45
N GLN A 188 -6.08 4.41 -9.02
CA GLN A 188 -7.46 4.79 -8.83
C GLN A 188 -8.36 3.79 -9.51
N ASN A 189 -8.65 2.75 -8.76
CA ASN A 189 -9.97 2.19 -8.66
C ASN A 189 -10.43 1.26 -9.76
N GLN A 190 -10.00 1.38 -11.02
CA GLN A 190 -10.56 0.53 -12.08
C GLN A 190 -9.89 -0.85 -12.17
N GLU A 191 -8.57 -0.91 -11.94
CA GLU A 191 -7.80 -2.16 -12.11
C GLU A 191 -7.96 -3.12 -10.95
N LEU A 192 -8.16 -2.60 -9.73
CA LEU A 192 -8.30 -3.38 -8.50
C LEU A 192 -9.72 -3.37 -7.91
N MET A 193 -10.64 -2.62 -8.52
CA MET A 193 -11.96 -2.40 -7.94
C MET A 193 -12.72 -3.71 -7.67
N TRP A 194 -12.77 -4.59 -8.64
CA TRP A 194 -13.45 -5.87 -8.48
C TRP A 194 -12.81 -6.77 -7.42
N ILE A 195 -11.47 -6.72 -7.28
CA ILE A 195 -10.74 -7.43 -6.22
C ILE A 195 -11.14 -6.87 -4.85
N TYR A 196 -11.24 -5.55 -4.75
CA TYR A 196 -11.63 -4.88 -3.51
C TYR A 196 -13.08 -5.20 -3.13
N GLU A 197 -14.00 -5.11 -4.08
CA GLU A 197 -15.42 -5.41 -3.86
C GLU A 197 -15.63 -6.86 -3.44
N GLU A 198 -14.96 -7.81 -4.07
CA GLU A 198 -15.03 -9.22 -3.69
C GLU A 198 -14.43 -9.47 -2.31
N SER A 199 -13.27 -8.88 -2.03
CA SER A 199 -12.61 -8.98 -0.73
C SER A 199 -13.44 -8.37 0.40
N ASP A 200 -13.99 -7.15 0.20
CA ASP A 200 -14.78 -6.47 1.21
C ASP A 200 -16.08 -7.23 1.53
N ARG A 201 -16.74 -7.81 0.52
CA ARG A 201 -17.92 -8.67 0.71
C ARG A 201 -17.57 -9.92 1.51
N ASN A 202 -16.49 -10.59 1.15
CA ASN A 202 -16.09 -11.83 1.81
C ASN A 202 -15.63 -11.60 3.26
N ILE A 203 -14.94 -10.50 3.57
CA ILE A 203 -14.58 -10.21 4.97
C ILE A 203 -15.80 -9.85 5.80
N ILE A 204 -16.73 -9.05 5.28
CA ILE A 204 -17.98 -8.72 5.97
C ILE A 204 -18.73 -10.00 6.35
N GLU A 205 -18.92 -10.92 5.38
CA GLU A 205 -19.58 -12.21 5.64
C GLU A 205 -18.88 -13.02 6.72
N LEU A 206 -17.54 -13.08 6.70
CA LEU A 206 -16.74 -13.82 7.69
C LEU A 206 -16.82 -13.23 9.09
N LEU A 207 -17.03 -11.91 9.19
CA LEU A 207 -17.05 -11.23 10.49
C LEU A 207 -18.43 -11.13 11.11
N GLN A 208 -19.52 -11.47 10.40
CA GLN A 208 -20.90 -11.33 10.91
C GLN A 208 -21.13 -12.11 12.20
N ASP A 209 -20.60 -13.32 12.29
CA ASP A 209 -20.77 -14.20 13.44
C ASP A 209 -19.53 -14.22 14.36
N ASP A 210 -18.63 -13.24 14.23
CA ASP A 210 -17.38 -13.15 14.96
C ASP A 210 -17.44 -12.10 16.07
N GLU A 211 -17.66 -12.53 17.31
CA GLU A 211 -17.78 -11.64 18.47
C GLU A 211 -16.53 -10.74 18.69
N GLU A 212 -15.32 -11.20 18.33
CA GLU A 212 -14.07 -10.43 18.50
C GLU A 212 -13.92 -9.36 17.41
N PHE A 213 -14.27 -9.69 16.15
CA PHE A 213 -13.92 -8.88 14.98
C PHE A 213 -15.11 -8.22 14.26
N GLN A 214 -16.37 -8.53 14.62
CA GLN A 214 -17.56 -7.87 14.05
C GLN A 214 -17.53 -6.32 14.17
N LYS A 215 -16.79 -5.80 15.13
CA LYS A 215 -16.54 -4.35 15.31
C LYS A 215 -15.91 -3.68 14.10
N TYR A 216 -15.28 -4.45 13.21
CA TYR A 216 -14.66 -3.95 11.98
C TYR A 216 -15.57 -4.00 10.74
N ILE A 217 -16.76 -4.58 10.84
CA ILE A 217 -17.72 -4.64 9.71
C ILE A 217 -18.00 -3.26 9.13
N PRO A 218 -18.34 -2.22 9.91
CA PRO A 218 -18.61 -0.89 9.35
C PRO A 218 -17.44 -0.27 8.62
N LEU A 219 -16.19 -0.63 9.00
CA LEU A 219 -14.97 -0.19 8.32
C LEU A 219 -14.88 -0.76 6.90
N TYR A 220 -15.29 -2.01 6.68
CA TYR A 220 -15.25 -2.66 5.37
C TYR A 220 -16.50 -2.38 4.52
N GLU A 221 -17.64 -2.08 5.13
CA GLU A 221 -18.84 -1.64 4.41
C GLU A 221 -18.65 -0.29 3.73
N ASN A 222 -18.11 0.69 4.46
CA ASN A 222 -17.81 2.01 3.91
C ASN A 222 -16.75 2.73 4.74
N GLN A 223 -15.49 2.52 4.34
CA GLN A 223 -14.31 3.08 5.01
C GLN A 223 -14.38 4.61 5.17
N HIS A 224 -14.81 5.32 4.13
CA HIS A 224 -14.90 6.78 4.18
C HIS A 224 -15.96 7.25 5.20
N LYS A 225 -17.15 6.67 5.15
CA LYS A 225 -18.24 6.98 6.10
C LYS A 225 -17.80 6.66 7.52
N PHE A 226 -17.23 5.47 7.75
CA PHE A 226 -16.74 5.04 9.05
C PHE A 226 -15.75 6.05 9.65
N PHE A 227 -14.77 6.51 8.87
CA PHE A 227 -13.76 7.45 9.36
C PHE A 227 -14.35 8.84 9.63
N GLN A 228 -15.28 9.31 8.80
CA GLN A 228 -15.94 10.60 9.02
C GLN A 228 -16.81 10.60 10.28
N GLU A 229 -17.56 9.54 10.53
CA GLU A 229 -18.43 9.43 11.69
C GLU A 229 -17.65 9.25 13.00
N ASN A 230 -16.54 8.49 12.99
CA ASN A 230 -15.79 8.19 14.21
C ASN A 230 -14.71 9.24 14.53
N TYR A 231 -14.07 9.85 13.53
CA TYR A 231 -12.90 10.71 13.74
C TYR A 231 -13.07 12.13 13.19
N GLY A 232 -14.17 12.38 12.45
CA GLY A 232 -14.45 13.65 11.81
C GLY A 232 -13.49 13.95 10.64
N PRO A 233 -13.46 15.19 10.15
CA PRO A 233 -12.67 15.53 8.98
C PRO A 233 -11.18 15.60 9.31
N ILE A 234 -10.42 14.63 8.85
CA ILE A 234 -8.95 14.59 8.88
C ILE A 234 -8.44 14.60 7.44
N GLN A 235 -7.65 15.61 7.12
CA GLN A 235 -7.05 15.74 5.78
C GLN A 235 -5.87 14.80 5.63
N GLN A 236 -5.90 13.96 4.62
CA GLN A 236 -4.76 13.13 4.21
C GLN A 236 -4.10 13.74 2.98
N LEU A 237 -2.79 13.92 3.01
CA LEU A 237 -2.00 14.48 1.92
C LEU A 237 -0.72 13.66 1.70
N SER A 238 -0.33 13.50 0.44
CA SER A 238 1.02 13.07 0.09
C SER A 238 1.84 14.25 -0.42
N PRO A 239 3.00 14.56 0.18
CA PRO A 239 3.90 15.59 -0.33
C PRO A 239 4.36 15.33 -1.77
N PHE A 240 4.48 14.06 -2.17
CA PHE A 240 4.91 13.65 -3.51
C PHE A 240 3.91 13.98 -4.64
N LYS A 241 2.72 14.50 -4.30
CA LYS A 241 1.85 15.16 -5.29
C LYS A 241 2.36 16.53 -5.73
N TYR A 242 3.22 17.14 -4.91
CA TYR A 242 3.69 18.52 -5.08
C TYR A 242 5.20 18.64 -5.21
N ILE A 243 5.92 17.65 -4.72
CA ILE A 243 7.39 17.57 -4.76
C ILE A 243 7.73 16.43 -5.72
N GLU A 244 8.71 16.67 -6.59
CA GLU A 244 9.18 15.64 -7.51
C GLU A 244 9.71 14.44 -6.73
N TRP A 245 9.21 13.26 -7.09
CA TRP A 245 9.69 11.99 -6.55
C TRP A 245 10.77 11.43 -7.48
N ASN A 246 11.98 11.35 -6.99
CA ASN A 246 13.10 10.70 -7.65
C ASN A 246 13.74 9.74 -6.66
N GLU A 247 13.79 8.45 -7.00
CA GLU A 247 14.22 7.40 -6.09
C GLU A 247 15.66 7.59 -5.64
N ASP A 248 16.59 7.87 -6.56
CA ASP A 248 18.01 8.01 -6.25
C ASP A 248 18.27 9.20 -5.31
N ASN A 249 17.63 10.33 -5.58
CA ASN A 249 17.72 11.51 -4.73
C ASN A 249 17.14 11.26 -3.32
N ILE A 250 16.01 10.55 -3.24
CA ILE A 250 15.38 10.20 -1.96
C ILE A 250 16.29 9.25 -1.18
N LEU A 251 16.78 8.19 -1.81
CA LEU A 251 17.68 7.21 -1.17
C LEU A 251 18.95 7.88 -0.67
N LYS A 252 19.58 8.72 -1.49
CA LYS A 252 20.75 9.50 -1.08
C LYS A 252 20.43 10.35 0.14
N LEU A 253 19.39 11.15 0.07
CA LEU A 253 18.98 12.06 1.15
C LEU A 253 18.77 11.32 2.48
N ILE A 254 17.92 10.29 2.49
CA ILE A 254 17.57 9.60 3.74
C ILE A 254 18.71 8.76 4.29
N THR A 255 19.60 8.25 3.42
CA THR A 255 20.79 7.49 3.85
C THR A 255 21.82 8.42 4.51
N GLU A 256 22.13 9.54 3.88
CA GLU A 256 23.09 10.51 4.39
C GLU A 256 22.59 11.25 5.63
N GLU A 257 21.34 11.76 5.58
CA GLU A 257 20.80 12.63 6.62
C GLU A 257 20.13 11.86 7.78
N LEU A 258 19.53 10.70 7.52
CA LEU A 258 18.71 9.98 8.51
C LEU A 258 19.24 8.57 8.84
N LYS A 259 20.39 8.19 8.31
CA LYS A 259 21.01 6.85 8.51
C LYS A 259 20.08 5.70 8.13
N TRP A 260 19.27 5.92 7.09
CA TRP A 260 18.35 4.92 6.60
C TRP A 260 19.11 3.73 6.00
N LYS A 261 18.61 2.53 6.28
CA LYS A 261 19.17 1.28 5.78
C LYS A 261 18.18 0.59 4.88
N MET A 262 18.66 0.15 3.72
CA MET A 262 17.87 -0.68 2.83
C MET A 262 17.59 -2.05 3.47
N PRO A 263 16.37 -2.59 3.37
CA PRO A 263 16.11 -3.95 3.83
C PRO A 263 16.95 -4.94 3.04
N LYS A 264 17.51 -5.92 3.73
CA LYS A 264 18.34 -6.96 3.12
C LYS A 264 17.54 -7.83 2.18
N ARG A 265 16.26 -8.03 2.47
CA ARG A 265 15.36 -8.88 1.72
C ARG A 265 13.95 -8.32 1.75
N SER A 266 13.40 -8.04 0.58
CA SER A 266 12.02 -7.61 0.39
C SER A 266 11.50 -8.08 -0.96
N TRP A 267 10.21 -8.19 -1.13
CA TRP A 267 9.56 -8.47 -2.40
C TRP A 267 8.45 -7.44 -2.66
N PRO A 268 8.36 -6.81 -3.83
CA PRO A 268 9.41 -6.80 -4.86
C PRO A 268 10.73 -6.24 -4.34
N ASP A 269 11.85 -6.58 -4.99
CA ASP A 269 13.17 -6.17 -4.53
C ASP A 269 13.22 -4.66 -4.24
N LYS A 270 13.66 -4.31 -3.03
CA LYS A 270 13.83 -2.93 -2.54
C LYS A 270 12.55 -2.09 -2.38
N SER A 271 11.37 -2.64 -2.59
CA SER A 271 10.14 -1.85 -2.58
C SER A 271 9.17 -2.16 -1.45
N SER A 272 9.30 -3.30 -0.78
CA SER A 272 8.43 -3.67 0.35
C SER A 272 9.13 -3.54 1.69
N ASN A 273 8.36 -3.18 2.71
CA ASN A 273 8.78 -3.07 4.11
C ASN A 273 8.08 -4.10 5.03
N CYS A 274 7.38 -5.08 4.43
CA CYS A 274 6.50 -6.01 5.12
C CYS A 274 6.74 -7.45 4.68
N PHE A 275 7.04 -8.36 5.62
CA PHE A 275 7.18 -9.79 5.34
C PHE A 275 5.91 -10.44 4.79
N PHE A 276 4.75 -9.99 5.25
CA PHE A 276 3.49 -10.56 4.80
C PHE A 276 3.23 -10.31 3.33
N ASN A 277 3.96 -9.37 2.71
CA ASN A 277 3.81 -9.08 1.29
C ASN A 277 4.05 -10.31 0.40
N TYR A 278 4.96 -11.21 0.78
CA TYR A 278 5.16 -12.47 0.08
C TYR A 278 3.89 -13.34 0.05
N VAL A 279 3.25 -13.50 1.21
CA VAL A 279 2.01 -14.28 1.34
C VAL A 279 0.84 -13.56 0.65
N ALA A 280 0.71 -12.26 0.84
CA ALA A 280 -0.35 -11.46 0.23
C ALA A 280 -0.29 -11.52 -1.30
N GLN A 281 0.92 -11.41 -1.88
CA GLN A 281 1.15 -11.50 -3.30
C GLN A 281 0.82 -12.92 -3.82
N TYR A 282 1.36 -13.94 -3.17
CA TYR A 282 1.09 -15.33 -3.53
C TYR A 282 -0.42 -15.64 -3.54
N LEU A 283 -1.12 -15.28 -2.48
CA LEU A 283 -2.57 -15.52 -2.38
C LEU A 283 -3.36 -14.70 -3.40
N ALA A 284 -2.99 -13.44 -3.64
CA ALA A 284 -3.69 -12.62 -4.63
C ALA A 284 -3.57 -13.18 -6.04
N GLU A 285 -2.41 -13.70 -6.42
CA GLU A 285 -2.24 -14.36 -7.72
C GLU A 285 -3.06 -15.63 -7.85
N GLN A 286 -3.07 -16.45 -6.80
CA GLN A 286 -3.85 -17.69 -6.81
C GLN A 286 -5.35 -17.40 -6.87
N GLN A 287 -5.80 -16.33 -6.21
CA GLN A 287 -7.22 -16.03 -6.03
C GLN A 287 -7.80 -15.16 -7.13
N PHE A 288 -7.02 -14.19 -7.61
CA PHE A 288 -7.46 -13.14 -8.52
C PHE A 288 -6.67 -13.10 -9.86
N GLY A 289 -5.60 -13.89 -9.97
CA GLY A 289 -4.74 -13.93 -11.14
C GLY A 289 -3.67 -12.84 -11.17
N TYR A 290 -3.73 -11.83 -10.31
CA TYR A 290 -2.73 -10.76 -10.16
C TYR A 290 -2.93 -10.01 -8.83
N ALA A 291 -1.98 -9.11 -8.51
CA ALA A 291 -2.04 -8.30 -7.31
C ALA A 291 -1.77 -6.81 -7.63
N GLN A 292 -1.67 -6.02 -6.56
CA GLN A 292 -1.45 -4.57 -6.64
C GLN A 292 -0.18 -4.20 -7.42
N HIS A 293 0.88 -4.99 -7.31
CA HIS A 293 2.16 -4.67 -7.95
C HIS A 293 2.08 -4.66 -9.48
N GLU A 294 1.32 -5.57 -10.10
CA GLU A 294 1.11 -5.51 -11.55
C GLU A 294 0.37 -4.24 -11.96
N SER A 295 -0.58 -3.81 -11.16
CA SER A 295 -1.31 -2.55 -11.40
C SER A 295 -0.39 -1.34 -11.23
N GLU A 296 0.38 -1.26 -10.14
CA GLU A 296 1.35 -0.18 -9.87
C GLU A 296 2.38 -0.06 -10.99
N LEU A 297 3.02 -1.17 -11.35
CA LEU A 297 4.02 -1.20 -12.41
C LEU A 297 3.41 -0.86 -13.77
N SER A 298 2.19 -1.32 -14.05
CA SER A 298 1.48 -0.98 -15.28
C SER A 298 1.18 0.51 -15.39
N VAL A 299 0.87 1.17 -14.29
CA VAL A 299 0.69 2.63 -14.25
C VAL A 299 2.01 3.35 -14.53
N LEU A 300 3.12 2.91 -13.92
CA LEU A 300 4.44 3.49 -14.16
C LEU A 300 4.88 3.33 -15.62
N ILE A 301 4.58 2.17 -16.24
CA ILE A 301 4.86 1.96 -17.66
C ILE A 301 4.01 2.91 -18.53
N ARG A 302 2.72 3.05 -18.25
CA ARG A 302 1.85 3.97 -18.99
C ARG A 302 2.32 5.41 -18.90
N ASN A 303 2.88 5.80 -17.75
CA ASN A 303 3.44 7.13 -17.50
C ASN A 303 4.87 7.30 -18.02
N GLN A 304 5.47 6.28 -18.65
CA GLN A 304 6.85 6.28 -19.15
C GLN A 304 7.90 6.46 -18.02
N GLU A 305 7.55 6.10 -16.79
CA GLU A 305 8.43 6.15 -15.61
C GLU A 305 9.16 4.81 -15.38
N LEU A 306 8.72 3.74 -16.06
CA LEU A 306 9.32 2.41 -15.99
C LEU A 306 9.21 1.71 -17.35
N THR A 307 10.25 0.97 -17.73
CA THR A 307 10.17 0.13 -18.94
C THR A 307 9.38 -1.15 -18.65
N ARG A 308 8.74 -1.69 -19.70
CA ARG A 308 7.99 -2.94 -19.58
C ARG A 308 8.89 -4.11 -19.18
N GLU A 309 10.08 -4.18 -19.77
CA GLU A 309 11.07 -5.22 -19.51
C GLU A 309 11.47 -5.23 -18.03
N ARG A 310 11.74 -4.05 -17.46
CA ARG A 310 12.08 -3.94 -16.04
C ARG A 310 10.92 -4.32 -15.13
N ALA A 311 9.70 -3.97 -15.50
CA ALA A 311 8.51 -4.37 -14.77
C ALA A 311 8.31 -5.90 -14.77
N VAL A 312 8.55 -6.55 -15.91
CA VAL A 312 8.50 -8.02 -16.03
C VAL A 312 9.56 -8.67 -15.15
N GLU A 313 10.80 -8.19 -15.17
CA GLU A 313 11.87 -8.69 -14.28
C GLU A 313 11.45 -8.63 -12.80
N ILE A 314 10.80 -7.53 -12.39
CA ILE A 314 10.33 -7.34 -11.01
C ILE A 314 9.28 -8.38 -10.63
N ILE A 315 8.24 -8.57 -11.45
CA ILE A 315 7.17 -9.50 -11.14
C ILE A 315 7.57 -10.97 -11.31
N GLU A 316 8.57 -11.25 -12.13
CA GLU A 316 9.11 -12.61 -12.31
C GLU A 316 10.13 -13.01 -11.23
N THR A 317 10.46 -12.10 -10.30
CA THR A 317 11.31 -12.43 -9.14
C THR A 317 10.64 -13.52 -8.31
N PRO A 318 11.28 -14.69 -8.11
CA PRO A 318 10.67 -15.80 -7.41
C PRO A 318 10.37 -15.47 -5.95
N ILE A 319 9.19 -15.93 -5.47
CA ILE A 319 8.89 -15.96 -4.05
C ILE A 319 9.36 -17.33 -3.53
N GLU A 320 10.30 -17.31 -2.62
CA GLU A 320 10.85 -18.54 -2.03
C GLU A 320 9.94 -19.10 -0.95
N ASP A 321 9.85 -20.43 -0.86
CA ASP A 321 9.06 -21.11 0.17
C ASP A 321 9.47 -20.70 1.59
N SER A 322 10.76 -20.44 1.80
CA SER A 322 11.29 -19.95 3.07
C SER A 322 10.74 -18.59 3.48
N ASP A 323 10.41 -17.70 2.51
CA ASP A 323 9.83 -16.40 2.79
C ASP A 323 8.34 -16.50 3.14
N LEU A 324 7.62 -17.36 2.40
CA LEU A 324 6.24 -17.66 2.74
C LEU A 324 6.15 -18.25 4.14
N GLN A 325 6.96 -19.28 4.42
CA GLN A 325 6.96 -19.97 5.71
C GLN A 325 7.27 -19.02 6.87
N LYS A 326 8.24 -18.11 6.71
CA LYS A 326 8.61 -17.14 7.75
C LYS A 326 7.46 -16.20 8.10
N ALA A 327 6.69 -15.74 7.09
CA ALA A 327 5.52 -14.89 7.33
C ALA A 327 4.36 -15.68 7.96
N LEU A 328 4.11 -16.90 7.49
CA LEU A 328 3.05 -17.77 8.00
C LEU A 328 3.29 -18.23 9.43
N GLN A 329 4.54 -18.50 9.83
CA GLN A 329 4.90 -18.84 11.21
C GLN A 329 4.45 -17.78 12.22
N LYS A 330 4.49 -16.49 11.85
CA LYS A 330 3.97 -15.41 12.71
C LYS A 330 2.46 -15.50 12.94
N LEU A 331 1.77 -16.22 12.08
CA LEU A 331 0.34 -16.50 12.17
C LEU A 331 0.04 -17.88 12.74
N ASN A 332 1.05 -18.66 13.19
CA ASN A 332 0.90 -20.06 13.55
C ASN A 332 0.30 -20.91 12.42
N LEU A 333 0.75 -20.65 11.18
CA LEU A 333 0.37 -21.35 9.97
C LEU A 333 1.61 -21.92 9.27
N SER A 334 1.38 -22.88 8.38
CA SER A 334 2.38 -23.48 7.51
C SER A 334 2.09 -23.19 6.04
N ILE A 335 3.04 -23.53 5.17
CA ILE A 335 2.86 -23.48 3.72
C ILE A 335 1.70 -24.39 3.26
N ASP A 336 1.51 -25.53 3.91
CA ASP A 336 0.44 -26.46 3.56
C ASP A 336 -0.94 -25.85 3.77
N ASP A 337 -1.08 -24.92 4.71
CA ASP A 337 -2.34 -24.18 4.93
C ASP A 337 -2.73 -23.30 3.73
N ILE A 338 -1.80 -23.00 2.81
CA ILE A 338 -2.06 -22.14 1.64
C ILE A 338 -1.81 -22.83 0.29
N LYS A 339 -1.03 -23.94 0.24
CA LYS A 339 -0.62 -24.60 -1.02
C LYS A 339 -1.53 -25.73 -1.47
N ASP A 340 -2.00 -26.54 -0.55
CA ASP A 340 -2.76 -27.74 -0.88
C ASP A 340 -4.25 -27.45 -0.88
N GLY A 341 -4.81 -26.97 -2.00
CA GLY A 341 -6.23 -27.16 -2.35
C GLY A 341 -7.28 -27.20 -1.25
N GLY A 342 -6.89 -27.17 0.00
CA GLY A 342 -7.76 -26.99 1.17
C GLY A 342 -8.62 -25.73 1.06
N LEU A 343 -8.12 -24.75 0.29
CA LEU A 343 -8.80 -23.46 0.07
C LEU A 343 -9.58 -23.40 -1.26
N TYR A 344 -9.37 -24.34 -2.22
CA TYR A 344 -9.90 -24.19 -3.59
C TYR A 344 -10.60 -25.42 -4.19
N ASN A 345 -10.95 -26.44 -3.39
CA ASN A 345 -11.71 -27.60 -3.88
C ASN A 345 -13.24 -27.35 -4.03
N HIS A 346 -13.68 -26.12 -4.14
CA HIS A 346 -15.06 -25.78 -4.50
C HIS A 346 -15.17 -25.33 -5.94
N GLY A 347 -14.95 -26.22 -6.91
CA GLY A 347 -15.12 -25.88 -8.32
C GLY A 347 -14.75 -26.95 -9.34
N LYS A 348 -14.42 -28.17 -8.92
CA LYS A 348 -14.51 -29.31 -9.82
C LYS A 348 -15.91 -29.89 -9.69
N THR A 349 -16.86 -29.36 -10.46
CA THR A 349 -18.02 -30.12 -10.89
C THR A 349 -17.47 -31.30 -11.67
N THR A 350 -17.62 -32.49 -11.10
CA THR A 350 -17.54 -33.75 -11.82
C THR A 350 -18.65 -33.74 -12.85
N ASP A 351 -18.31 -33.69 -14.11
CA ASP A 351 -19.02 -34.29 -15.23
C ASP A 351 -18.15 -35.40 -15.83
#